data_e2168cda4caa0b1df273673bbd2e970c
#
_entry.id   e2168cda4caa0b1df273673bbd2e970c
#
_cell.length_a   1.000
_cell.length_b   1.000
_cell.length_c   1.000
_cell.angle_alpha   90.00
_cell.angle_beta   90.00
_cell.angle_gamma   90.00
#
_symmetry.space_group_name_H-M   'P 1'
#
loop_
_entity.id
_entity.type
_entity.pdbx_description
1 polymer ?
#
loop_
_entity_poly.entity_id
_entity_poly.type
_entity_poly.pdbx_seq_one_letter_code
_entity_poly.pdbx_strand_id
1 'polypeptide(L)'
;MATSDIQIDNKRTRVTRWSFEVGEDTGQHIHEYDYVVVPMEDGQLKIVDQDGTVLISDLIKGKSYYRNKGVNHNVINHNDFPFSFVEIEFK
;
A
#
# COMPACT_ATOMS: atom_id res chain seq x y z
N MET A 1 7.55 1.02 11.63
CA MET A 1 7.68 0.73 10.18
C MET A 1 6.78 -0.43 9.83
N ALA A 2 6.02 -0.32 8.76
CA ALA A 2 5.21 -1.42 8.27
C ALA A 2 6.06 -2.65 7.91
N THR A 3 5.47 -3.83 7.99
CA THR A 3 6.13 -5.10 7.68
C THR A 3 5.70 -5.58 6.31
N SER A 4 6.65 -5.99 5.48
CA SER A 4 6.39 -6.56 4.16
C SER A 4 6.65 -8.06 4.16
N ASP A 5 5.75 -8.81 3.52
CA ASP A 5 5.86 -10.25 3.32
C ASP A 5 5.70 -10.53 1.82
N ILE A 6 6.81 -10.84 1.15
CA ILE A 6 6.81 -11.16 -0.28
C ILE A 6 6.33 -12.60 -0.43
N GLN A 7 5.17 -12.79 -1.02
CA GLN A 7 4.51 -14.08 -1.18
C GLN A 7 4.80 -14.72 -2.53
N ILE A 8 4.91 -13.91 -3.58
CA ILE A 8 5.22 -14.33 -4.94
C ILE A 8 6.21 -13.34 -5.52
N ASP A 9 7.26 -13.85 -6.15
CA ASP A 9 8.22 -13.01 -6.88
C ASP A 9 8.76 -13.79 -8.07
N ASN A 10 8.32 -13.44 -9.27
CA ASN A 10 8.73 -14.10 -10.51
C ASN A 10 8.97 -13.05 -11.61
N LYS A 11 9.13 -13.51 -12.87
CA LYS A 11 9.46 -12.62 -13.99
C LYS A 11 8.34 -11.62 -14.32
N ARG A 12 7.08 -11.92 -13.96
CA ARG A 12 5.91 -11.12 -14.36
C ARG A 12 5.29 -10.36 -13.21
N THR A 13 5.38 -10.89 -11.99
CA THR A 13 4.65 -10.36 -10.84
C THR A 13 5.47 -10.44 -9.58
N ARG A 14 5.18 -9.48 -8.68
CA ARG A 14 5.57 -9.57 -7.29
C ARG A 14 4.34 -9.28 -6.43
N VAL A 15 4.01 -10.20 -5.54
CA VAL A 15 2.88 -10.06 -4.61
C VAL A 15 3.41 -9.93 -3.21
N THR A 16 3.06 -8.84 -2.56
CA THR A 16 3.54 -8.50 -1.21
C THR A 16 2.35 -8.18 -0.31
N ARG A 17 2.31 -8.80 0.87
CA ARG A 17 1.38 -8.38 1.91
C ARG A 17 2.07 -7.36 2.80
N TRP A 18 1.46 -6.18 2.90
CA TRP A 18 1.88 -5.12 3.80
C TRP A 18 1.02 -5.11 5.05
N SER A 19 1.65 -5.10 6.21
CA SER A 19 0.97 -5.10 7.51
C SER A 19 1.46 -3.94 8.37
N PHE A 20 0.51 -3.23 8.98
CA PHE A 20 0.75 -2.00 9.72
C PHE A 20 0.12 -2.12 11.10
N GLU A 21 0.91 -1.88 12.15
CA GLU A 21 0.35 -1.52 13.46
C GLU A 21 -0.20 -0.10 13.41
N VAL A 22 -0.93 0.31 14.43
CA VAL A 22 -1.50 1.65 14.51
C VAL A 22 -0.43 2.72 14.31
N GLY A 23 -0.63 3.61 13.34
CA GLY A 23 0.27 4.71 13.04
C GLY A 23 1.54 4.35 12.30
N GLU A 24 1.79 3.06 12.01
CA GLU A 24 2.95 2.66 11.22
C GLU A 24 2.83 3.11 9.76
N ASP A 25 3.99 3.25 9.11
CA ASP A 25 4.08 3.67 7.72
C ASP A 25 5.05 2.80 6.92
N THR A 26 4.97 2.91 5.58
CA THR A 26 5.91 2.24 4.67
C THR A 26 7.25 2.97 4.55
N GLY A 27 7.31 4.24 4.93
CA GLY A 27 8.37 5.17 4.52
C GLY A 27 8.11 5.69 3.10
N GLN A 28 8.80 6.79 2.76
CA GLN A 28 8.71 7.37 1.41
C GLN A 28 9.33 6.41 0.40
N HIS A 29 8.61 6.11 -0.67
CA HIS A 29 9.08 5.18 -1.70
C HIS A 29 8.50 5.53 -3.07
N ILE A 30 9.17 5.04 -4.12
CA ILE A 30 8.76 5.19 -5.52
C ILE A 30 8.41 3.81 -6.06
N HIS A 31 7.26 3.69 -6.69
CA HIS A 31 6.84 2.45 -7.34
C HIS A 31 7.49 2.28 -8.71
N GLU A 32 8.23 1.18 -8.88
CA GLU A 32 8.91 0.85 -10.14
C GLU A 32 7.96 0.25 -11.18
N TYR A 33 6.82 -0.27 -10.75
CA TYR A 33 5.87 -1.00 -11.59
C TYR A 33 4.45 -0.48 -11.38
N ASP A 34 3.59 -0.72 -12.37
CA ASP A 34 2.15 -0.63 -12.16
C ASP A 34 1.72 -1.68 -11.14
N TYR A 35 0.69 -1.39 -10.36
CA TYR A 35 0.30 -2.31 -9.30
C TYR A 35 -1.18 -2.21 -8.95
N VAL A 36 -1.69 -3.30 -8.38
CA VAL A 36 -3.04 -3.40 -7.82
C VAL A 36 -2.91 -3.56 -6.30
N VAL A 37 -3.78 -2.89 -5.58
CA VAL A 37 -3.89 -3.03 -4.12
C VAL A 37 -5.21 -3.70 -3.78
N VAL A 38 -5.15 -4.73 -2.93
CA VAL A 38 -6.34 -5.42 -2.41
C VAL A 38 -6.36 -5.24 -0.90
N PRO A 39 -7.24 -4.39 -0.36
CA PRO A 39 -7.39 -4.24 1.08
C PRO A 39 -7.90 -5.50 1.75
N MET A 40 -7.36 -5.82 2.91
CA MET A 40 -7.75 -7.00 3.70
C MET A 40 -8.82 -6.67 4.75
N GLU A 41 -9.02 -5.39 5.06
CA GLU A 41 -10.02 -4.87 5.99
C GLU A 41 -10.61 -3.58 5.43
N ASP A 42 -11.77 -3.16 5.95
CA ASP A 42 -12.26 -1.81 5.78
C ASP A 42 -11.41 -0.86 6.63
N GLY A 43 -11.07 0.29 6.10
CA GLY A 43 -10.30 1.28 6.85
C GLY A 43 -9.81 2.43 5.99
N GLN A 44 -8.88 3.20 6.54
CA GLN A 44 -8.32 4.37 5.89
C GLN A 44 -6.80 4.31 5.85
N LEU A 45 -6.23 4.82 4.76
CA LEU A 45 -4.81 5.09 4.65
C LEU A 45 -4.60 6.60 4.48
N LYS A 46 -3.59 7.12 5.15
CA LYS A 46 -3.09 8.46 4.90
C LYS A 46 -1.94 8.35 3.92
N ILE A 47 -2.06 9.04 2.80
CA ILE A 47 -1.06 9.01 1.73
C ILE A 47 -0.44 10.40 1.63
N VAL A 48 0.89 10.47 1.74
CA VAL A 48 1.65 11.71 1.66
C VAL A 48 2.53 11.65 0.42
N ASP A 49 2.23 12.50 -0.56
CA ASP A 49 3.03 12.61 -1.77
C ASP A 49 4.38 13.28 -1.51
N GLN A 50 5.29 13.17 -2.48
CA GLN A 50 6.64 13.76 -2.39
C GLN A 50 6.62 15.28 -2.19
N ASP A 51 5.56 15.96 -2.64
CA ASP A 51 5.39 17.41 -2.48
C ASP A 51 4.71 17.80 -1.15
N GLY A 52 4.41 16.82 -0.29
CA GLY A 52 3.74 17.03 0.98
C GLY A 52 2.21 17.03 0.92
N THR A 53 1.61 16.85 -0.25
CA THR A 53 0.16 16.74 -0.38
C THR A 53 -0.34 15.50 0.36
N VAL A 54 -1.39 15.68 1.17
CA VAL A 54 -1.98 14.62 2.00
C VAL A 54 -3.34 14.24 1.46
N LEU A 55 -3.56 12.94 1.29
CA LEU A 55 -4.83 12.34 0.90
C LEU A 55 -5.22 11.28 1.93
N ILE A 56 -6.47 11.33 2.40
CA ILE A 56 -7.06 10.24 3.18
C ILE A 56 -7.87 9.37 2.24
N SER A 57 -7.49 8.12 2.10
CA SER A 57 -8.13 7.17 1.20
C SER A 57 -8.96 6.16 1.98
N ASP A 58 -10.24 6.03 1.62
CA ASP A 58 -11.12 5.01 2.18
C ASP A 58 -10.96 3.71 1.41
N LEU A 59 -10.71 2.62 2.15
CA LEU A 59 -10.53 1.29 1.58
C LEU A 59 -11.62 0.35 2.06
N ILE A 60 -12.07 -0.51 1.16
CA ILE A 60 -13.10 -1.52 1.44
C ILE A 60 -12.46 -2.90 1.25
N LYS A 61 -12.66 -3.78 2.21
CA LYS A 61 -12.15 -5.16 2.17
C LYS A 61 -12.50 -5.82 0.84
N GLY A 62 -11.47 -6.34 0.15
CA GLY A 62 -11.62 -7.08 -1.10
C GLY A 62 -11.89 -6.20 -2.33
N LYS A 63 -12.06 -4.89 -2.18
CA LYS A 63 -12.25 -3.98 -3.31
C LYS A 63 -10.90 -3.44 -3.77
N SER A 64 -10.38 -4.02 -4.85
CA SER A 64 -9.08 -3.64 -5.41
C SER A 64 -9.10 -2.30 -6.13
N TYR A 65 -7.94 -1.68 -6.23
CA TYR A 65 -7.72 -0.53 -7.09
C TYR A 65 -6.35 -0.58 -7.75
N TYR A 66 -6.20 0.15 -8.84
CA TYR A 66 -5.01 0.16 -9.70
C TYR A 66 -4.25 1.48 -9.57
N ARG A 67 -2.91 1.38 -9.58
CA ARG A 67 -2.02 2.55 -9.61
C ARG A 67 -0.93 2.35 -10.65
N ASN A 68 -0.49 3.46 -11.24
CA ASN A 68 0.60 3.43 -12.23
C ASN A 68 1.97 3.51 -11.56
N LYS A 69 2.98 2.98 -12.25
CA LYS A 69 4.37 3.17 -11.87
C LYS A 69 4.70 4.66 -11.78
N GLY A 70 5.70 4.99 -10.98
CA GLY A 70 6.15 6.37 -10.77
C GLY A 70 5.51 7.07 -9.59
N VAL A 71 4.49 6.49 -8.97
CA VAL A 71 3.92 7.02 -7.73
C VAL A 71 5.00 7.08 -6.65
N ASN A 72 5.16 8.27 -6.06
CA ASN A 72 6.13 8.53 -5.01
C ASN A 72 5.40 9.03 -3.77
N HIS A 73 5.31 8.20 -2.74
CA HIS A 73 4.50 8.50 -1.57
C HIS A 73 4.98 7.77 -0.31
N ASN A 74 4.45 8.21 0.83
CA ASN A 74 4.46 7.47 2.09
C ASN A 74 3.03 7.05 2.42
N VAL A 75 2.85 5.80 2.80
CA VAL A 75 1.55 5.22 3.14
C VAL A 75 1.52 4.92 4.64
N ILE A 76 0.53 5.48 5.33
CA ILE A 76 0.41 5.44 6.78
C ILE A 76 -0.92 4.82 7.17
N ASN A 77 -0.92 3.92 8.15
CA ASN A 77 -2.14 3.39 8.74
C ASN A 77 -2.87 4.51 9.49
N HIS A 78 -4.01 4.94 8.96
CA HIS A 78 -4.85 6.01 9.53
C HIS A 78 -6.07 5.43 10.26
N ASN A 79 -5.86 4.37 11.01
CA ASN A 79 -6.89 3.69 11.79
C ASN A 79 -6.42 3.55 13.24
N ASP A 80 -7.34 3.21 14.14
CA ASP A 80 -7.03 2.87 15.53
C ASP A 80 -6.93 1.36 15.76
N PHE A 81 -6.68 0.60 14.68
CA PHE A 81 -6.50 -0.84 14.67
C PHE A 81 -5.44 -1.22 13.64
N PRO A 82 -4.82 -2.43 13.74
CA PRO A 82 -3.89 -2.93 12.72
C PRO A 82 -4.58 -3.06 11.37
N PHE A 83 -3.84 -2.77 10.30
CA PHE A 83 -4.37 -2.80 8.95
C PHE A 83 -3.42 -3.54 8.01
N SER A 84 -3.95 -4.23 7.02
CA SER A 84 -3.13 -4.88 5.99
C SER A 84 -3.78 -4.80 4.62
N PHE A 85 -2.93 -4.87 3.58
CA PHE A 85 -3.35 -5.02 2.20
C PHE A 85 -2.36 -5.87 1.43
N VAL A 86 -2.80 -6.41 0.31
CA VAL A 86 -1.94 -7.14 -0.63
C VAL A 86 -1.69 -6.23 -1.83
N GLU A 87 -0.42 -6.10 -2.21
CA GLU A 87 0.02 -5.35 -3.37
C GLU A 87 0.50 -6.31 -4.43
N ILE A 88 -0.04 -6.18 -5.63
CA ILE A 88 0.32 -7.01 -6.79
C ILE A 88 0.99 -6.10 -7.81
N GLU A 89 2.29 -6.29 -8.01
CA GLU A 89 3.08 -5.52 -8.96
C GLU A 89 3.24 -6.26 -10.28
N PHE A 90 3.11 -5.54 -11.39
CA PHE A 90 3.24 -6.08 -12.74
C PHE A 90 4.58 -5.63 -13.34
N LYS A 91 5.48 -6.57 -13.48
CA LYS A 91 6.83 -6.33 -14.00
C LYS A 91 6.90 -6.20 -15.51
#